data_4351e9d3d93490395a2443b5d49735a5
#
_entry.id   4351e9d3d93490395a2443b5d49735a5
#
_cell.length_a   1.000
_cell.length_b   1.000
_cell.length_c   1.000
_cell.angle_alpha   90.00
_cell.angle_beta   90.00
_cell.angle_gamma   90.00
#
_symmetry.space_group_name_H-M   'P 1'
#
loop_
_entity.id
_entity.type
_entity.pdbx_description
1 polymer ?
#
loop_
_entity_poly.entity_id
_entity_poly.type
_entity_poly.pdbx_seq_one_letter_code
_entity_poly.pdbx_strand_id
1 'polypeptide(L)'
;MNNHPHTSQQPGLEALLAAVLSTCDEFKAPAGLGALFDQAGLGGLGGYIGRGATARQRAERCVARLRDQWRAGESALLRLARDLADFYHNDRRGRALEQLCTALEPHLRRDPAAR
;
A
#
# COMPACT_ATOMS: atom_id res chain seq x y z
N MET A 1 7.29 -18.07 -24.08
CA MET A 1 7.32 -18.11 -23.35
C MET A 1 7.46 -17.76 -22.33
N ASN A 2 7.65 -17.68 -21.91
CA ASN A 2 7.84 -17.58 -21.02
C ASN A 2 7.69 -17.30 -20.09
N ASN A 3 7.68 -17.42 -19.78
CA ASN A 3 7.40 -17.25 -18.81
C ASN A 3 8.02 -17.27 -17.63
N HIS A 4 8.04 -16.76 -16.75
CA HIS A 4 8.75 -16.65 -15.51
C HIS A 4 7.81 -16.53 -14.35
N PRO A 5 7.04 -17.50 -14.11
CA PRO A 5 6.00 -17.41 -13.10
C PRO A 5 6.56 -17.12 -11.70
N HIS A 6 7.71 -17.60 -11.40
CA HIS A 6 8.29 -17.41 -10.07
C HIS A 6 8.69 -15.97 -9.79
N THR A 7 8.93 -15.17 -10.82
CA THR A 7 9.34 -13.80 -10.62
C THR A 7 8.20 -12.83 -10.59
N SER A 8 7.01 -13.25 -11.02
CA SER A 8 5.90 -12.33 -11.14
C SER A 8 4.99 -12.31 -9.93
N GLN A 9 5.17 -13.22 -8.99
CA GLN A 9 4.23 -13.32 -7.89
C GLN A 9 4.24 -12.11 -6.97
N GLN A 10 5.40 -11.76 -6.46
CA GLN A 10 5.49 -10.66 -5.54
C GLN A 10 5.20 -9.32 -6.21
N PRO A 11 5.81 -9.04 -7.37
CA PRO A 11 5.41 -7.83 -8.09
C PRO A 11 3.93 -7.83 -8.42
N GLY A 12 3.38 -9.01 -8.70
CA GLY A 12 1.97 -9.13 -9.00
C GLY A 12 1.09 -8.71 -7.83
N LEU A 13 1.47 -9.11 -6.62
CA LEU A 13 0.72 -8.73 -5.43
C LEU A 13 0.78 -7.23 -5.18
N GLU A 14 1.96 -6.65 -5.37
CA GLU A 14 2.09 -5.21 -5.19
C GLU A 14 1.30 -4.46 -6.24
N ALA A 15 1.28 -4.94 -7.47
CA ALA A 15 0.50 -4.32 -8.52
C ALA A 15 -1.00 -4.41 -8.22
N LEU A 16 -1.45 -5.54 -7.71
CA LEU A 16 -2.83 -5.70 -7.31
C LEU A 16 -3.19 -4.77 -6.16
N LEU A 17 -2.28 -4.63 -5.21
CA LEU A 17 -2.51 -3.72 -4.10
C LEU A 17 -2.64 -2.28 -4.61
N ALA A 18 -1.76 -1.86 -5.50
CA ALA A 18 -1.84 -0.53 -6.07
C ALA A 18 -3.16 -0.32 -6.81
N ALA A 19 -3.62 -1.36 -7.53
CA ALA A 19 -4.88 -1.26 -8.25
C ALA A 19 -6.05 -1.03 -7.29
N VAL A 20 -6.10 -1.77 -6.18
CA VAL A 20 -7.17 -1.59 -5.21
C VAL A 20 -7.07 -0.24 -4.53
N LEU A 21 -5.85 0.16 -4.13
CA LEU A 21 -5.66 1.46 -3.50
C LEU A 21 -6.13 2.59 -4.39
N SER A 22 -5.91 2.48 -5.69
CA SER A 22 -6.30 3.54 -6.62
C SER A 22 -7.81 3.74 -6.68
N THR A 23 -8.59 2.77 -6.23
CA THR A 23 -10.05 2.91 -6.18
C THR A 23 -10.52 3.54 -4.89
N CYS A 24 -9.65 3.67 -3.90
CA CYS A 24 -10.00 4.29 -2.64
C CYS A 24 -10.02 5.81 -2.79
N ASP A 25 -10.97 6.44 -2.13
CA ASP A 25 -11.19 7.87 -2.29
C ASP A 25 -9.96 8.69 -1.89
N GLU A 26 -9.20 8.19 -0.91
CA GLU A 26 -8.02 8.87 -0.42
C GLU A 26 -6.96 9.08 -1.51
N PHE A 27 -6.97 8.23 -2.51
CA PHE A 27 -5.97 8.30 -3.57
C PHE A 27 -6.42 9.13 -4.76
N LYS A 28 -7.64 9.65 -4.73
CA LYS A 28 -8.16 10.42 -5.85
C LYS A 28 -7.75 11.89 -5.81
N ALA A 29 -7.28 12.35 -4.65
CA ALA A 29 -6.83 13.74 -4.51
C ALA A 29 -5.67 13.80 -3.53
N PRO A 30 -4.73 14.73 -3.73
CA PRO A 30 -3.60 14.86 -2.81
C PRO A 30 -4.00 15.16 -1.37
N ALA A 31 -5.08 15.91 -1.19
CA ALA A 31 -5.53 16.25 0.16
C ALA A 31 -5.96 15.00 0.93
N GLY A 32 -6.62 14.08 0.26
CA GLY A 32 -7.02 12.83 0.91
C GLY A 32 -5.82 12.00 1.32
N LEU A 33 -4.81 11.98 0.47
CA LEU A 33 -3.58 11.26 0.79
C LEU A 33 -2.87 11.88 1.99
N GLY A 34 -2.83 13.20 2.05
CA GLY A 34 -2.21 13.88 3.17
C GLY A 34 -2.84 13.48 4.49
N ALA A 35 -4.17 13.50 4.54
CA ALA A 35 -4.89 13.13 5.73
C ALA A 35 -4.64 11.67 6.11
N LEU A 36 -4.65 10.79 5.12
CA LEU A 36 -4.43 9.38 5.37
C LEU A 36 -3.03 9.12 5.95
N PHE A 37 -2.04 9.75 5.36
CA PHE A 37 -0.66 9.57 5.81
C PHE A 37 -0.43 10.16 7.19
N ASP A 38 -1.08 11.28 7.49
CA ASP A 38 -1.00 11.87 8.83
C ASP A 38 -1.56 10.91 9.87
N GLN A 39 -2.70 10.28 9.57
CA GLN A 39 -3.31 9.34 10.48
C GLN A 39 -2.44 8.10 10.69
N ALA A 40 -1.72 7.72 9.66
CA ALA A 40 -0.85 6.54 9.74
C ALA A 40 0.51 6.86 10.34
N GLY A 41 0.77 8.12 10.72
CA GLY A 41 2.06 8.49 11.26
C GLY A 41 3.13 8.63 10.21
N LEU A 42 2.74 8.85 8.98
CA LEU A 42 3.66 8.94 7.85
C LEU A 42 3.63 10.32 7.21
N GLY A 43 3.32 11.34 8.00
CA GLY A 43 3.24 12.70 7.50
C GLY A 43 4.50 13.10 6.78
N GLY A 44 4.35 13.88 5.71
CA GLY A 44 5.46 14.29 4.88
C GLY A 44 5.59 13.46 3.62
N LEU A 45 5.25 12.18 3.67
CA LEU A 45 5.31 11.34 2.47
C LEU A 45 4.10 11.56 1.58
N GLY A 46 2.96 11.93 2.17
CA GLY A 46 1.74 12.12 1.40
C GLY A 46 1.86 13.19 0.34
N GLY A 47 2.53 14.29 0.67
CA GLY A 47 2.72 15.37 -0.28
C GLY A 47 3.58 14.95 -1.47
N TYR A 48 4.63 14.20 -1.19
CA TYR A 48 5.50 13.71 -2.24
C TYR A 48 4.75 12.77 -3.18
N ILE A 49 4.01 11.84 -2.60
CA ILE A 49 3.32 10.82 -3.38
C ILE A 49 2.19 11.41 -4.21
N GLY A 50 1.48 12.40 -3.64
CA GLY A 50 0.30 12.94 -4.29
C GLY A 50 0.57 13.91 -5.44
N ARG A 51 1.81 14.33 -5.63
CA ARG A 51 2.13 15.41 -6.53
C ARG A 51 1.86 15.05 -7.98
N GLY A 52 0.96 15.82 -8.63
CA GLY A 52 0.77 15.81 -10.07
C GLY A 52 0.44 14.49 -10.71
N ALA A 53 -0.07 13.52 -9.97
CA ALA A 53 -0.24 12.19 -10.49
C ALA A 53 -1.71 11.80 -10.57
N THR A 54 -2.00 10.77 -11.36
CA THR A 54 -3.32 10.14 -11.34
C THR A 54 -3.46 9.30 -10.09
N ALA A 55 -4.69 8.89 -9.78
CA ALA A 55 -4.92 8.02 -8.63
C ALA A 55 -4.09 6.74 -8.74
N ARG A 56 -3.98 6.18 -9.94
CA ARG A 56 -3.20 4.97 -10.15
C ARG A 56 -1.73 5.22 -9.86
N GLN A 57 -1.19 6.31 -10.36
CA GLN A 57 0.21 6.63 -10.13
C GLN A 57 0.48 6.91 -8.65
N ARG A 58 -0.44 7.59 -7.98
CA ARG A 58 -0.29 7.83 -6.55
C ARG A 58 -0.25 6.52 -5.77
N ALA A 59 -1.12 5.59 -6.15
CA ALA A 59 -1.14 4.28 -5.50
C ALA A 59 0.15 3.52 -5.76
N GLU A 60 0.64 3.55 -6.99
CA GLU A 60 1.87 2.86 -7.33
C GLU A 60 3.06 3.44 -6.58
N ARG A 61 3.12 4.76 -6.49
CA ARG A 61 4.18 5.43 -5.73
C ARG A 61 4.09 5.11 -4.25
N CYS A 62 2.88 5.02 -3.74
CA CYS A 62 2.67 4.67 -2.35
C CYS A 62 3.23 3.29 -2.04
N VAL A 63 2.90 2.31 -2.86
CA VAL A 63 3.40 0.95 -2.67
C VAL A 63 4.92 0.94 -2.75
N ALA A 64 5.47 1.55 -3.80
CA ALA A 64 6.92 1.54 -3.99
C ALA A 64 7.65 2.22 -2.84
N ARG A 65 7.08 3.29 -2.31
CA ARG A 65 7.74 4.05 -1.25
C ARG A 65 7.63 3.36 0.09
N LEU A 66 6.46 2.83 0.40
CA LEU A 66 6.22 2.29 1.73
C LEU A 66 6.71 0.86 1.91
N ARG A 67 6.97 0.15 0.82
CA ARG A 67 7.40 -1.24 0.95
C ARG A 67 8.71 -1.36 1.72
N ASP A 68 9.53 -0.33 1.69
CA ASP A 68 10.83 -0.32 2.37
C ASP A 68 10.80 0.49 3.67
N GLN A 69 9.63 0.92 4.11
CA GLN A 69 9.49 1.69 5.33
C GLN A 69 9.02 0.81 6.47
N TRP A 70 9.65 0.97 7.62
CA TRP A 70 9.29 0.20 8.81
C TRP A 70 9.12 1.13 9.99
N ARG A 71 8.11 0.88 10.79
CA ARG A 71 7.81 1.66 11.99
C ARG A 71 7.50 0.70 13.11
N ALA A 72 8.28 0.76 14.18
CA ALA A 72 8.09 -0.10 15.34
C ALA A 72 8.08 -1.58 14.97
N GLY A 73 8.95 -1.97 14.03
CA GLY A 73 9.04 -3.36 13.62
C GLY A 73 7.94 -3.83 12.68
N GLU A 74 7.14 -2.91 12.18
CA GLU A 74 5.99 -3.22 11.35
C GLU A 74 6.13 -2.53 9.99
N SER A 75 5.72 -3.23 8.94
CA SER A 75 5.74 -2.65 7.60
C SER A 75 4.74 -1.49 7.51
N ALA A 76 5.23 -0.34 7.06
CA ALA A 76 4.36 0.82 6.87
C ALA A 76 3.31 0.56 5.80
N LEU A 77 3.68 -0.19 4.76
CA LEU A 77 2.73 -0.52 3.70
C LEU A 77 1.59 -1.38 4.23
N LEU A 78 1.91 -2.41 5.01
CA LEU A 78 0.89 -3.27 5.59
C LEU A 78 0.00 -2.49 6.55
N ARG A 79 0.60 -1.62 7.34
CA ARG A 79 -0.16 -0.82 8.29
C ARG A 79 -1.17 0.05 7.58
N LEU A 80 -0.72 0.75 6.54
CA LEU A 80 -1.59 1.60 5.76
C LEU A 80 -2.72 0.81 5.11
N ALA A 81 -2.37 -0.32 4.49
CA ALA A 81 -3.36 -1.15 3.81
C ALA A 81 -4.38 -1.72 4.78
N ARG A 82 -3.94 -2.10 5.97
CA ARG A 82 -4.87 -2.62 6.98
C ARG A 82 -5.79 -1.54 7.52
N ASP A 83 -5.27 -0.33 7.69
CA ASP A 83 -6.12 0.77 8.13
C ASP A 83 -7.21 1.04 7.11
N LEU A 84 -6.88 1.00 5.82
CA LEU A 84 -7.86 1.18 4.77
C LEU A 84 -8.83 0.00 4.70
N ALA A 85 -8.34 -1.22 4.89
CA ALA A 85 -9.20 -2.39 4.90
C ALA A 85 -10.25 -2.27 6.00
N ASP A 86 -9.84 -1.76 7.14
CA ASP A 86 -10.73 -1.55 8.27
C ASP A 86 -11.76 -0.47 7.96
N PHE A 87 -11.30 0.61 7.36
CA PHE A 87 -12.19 1.71 6.99
C PHE A 87 -13.25 1.27 5.98
N TYR A 88 -12.85 0.42 5.03
CA TYR A 88 -13.76 -0.06 3.99
C TYR A 88 -14.29 -1.47 4.28
N HIS A 89 -14.41 -1.83 5.54
CA HIS A 89 -14.72 -3.22 5.91
C HIS A 89 -16.05 -3.74 5.37
N ASN A 90 -17.00 -2.87 5.08
CA ASN A 90 -18.28 -3.27 4.50
C ASN A 90 -18.28 -3.20 2.98
N ASP A 91 -17.13 -3.08 2.39
CA ASP A 91 -16.97 -2.78 0.99
C ASP A 91 -16.08 -3.84 0.36
N ARG A 92 -16.27 -4.06 -0.92
CA ARG A 92 -15.46 -4.98 -1.69
C ARG A 92 -13.98 -4.64 -1.59
N ARG A 93 -13.67 -3.34 -1.54
CA ARG A 93 -12.28 -2.88 -1.42
C ARG A 93 -11.64 -3.33 -0.13
N GLY A 94 -12.39 -3.27 0.96
CA GLY A 94 -11.86 -3.71 2.25
C GLY A 94 -11.50 -5.17 2.26
N ARG A 95 -12.34 -5.99 1.64
CA ARG A 95 -12.06 -7.42 1.56
C ARG A 95 -10.85 -7.69 0.70
N ALA A 96 -10.75 -6.99 -0.44
CA ALA A 96 -9.60 -7.15 -1.32
C ALA A 96 -8.31 -6.74 -0.61
N LEU A 97 -8.35 -5.62 0.12
CA LEU A 97 -7.19 -5.15 0.86
C LEU A 97 -6.78 -6.15 1.93
N GLU A 98 -7.76 -6.71 2.63
CA GLU A 98 -7.48 -7.69 3.66
C GLU A 98 -6.78 -8.92 3.08
N GLN A 99 -7.30 -9.42 1.97
CA GLN A 99 -6.69 -10.57 1.31
C GLN A 99 -5.29 -10.28 0.84
N LEU A 100 -5.09 -9.09 0.29
CA LEU A 100 -3.76 -8.70 -0.19
C LEU A 100 -2.78 -8.52 0.97
N CYS A 101 -3.23 -7.97 2.08
CA CYS A 101 -2.38 -7.86 3.27
C CYS A 101 -1.94 -9.22 3.75
N THR A 102 -2.87 -10.17 3.80
CA THR A 102 -2.54 -11.53 4.21
C THR A 102 -1.51 -12.15 3.27
N ALA A 103 -1.69 -11.95 1.97
CA ALA A 103 -0.78 -12.52 0.98
C ALA A 103 0.59 -11.85 1.02
N LEU A 104 0.63 -10.55 1.28
CA LEU A 104 1.89 -9.81 1.28
C LEU A 104 2.67 -9.92 2.59
N GLU A 105 2.00 -10.23 3.66
CA GLU A 105 2.63 -10.24 4.97
C GLU A 105 3.91 -11.06 5.03
N PRO A 106 3.94 -12.29 4.49
CA PRO A 106 5.18 -13.07 4.55
C PRO A 106 6.33 -12.39 3.82
N HIS A 107 6.05 -11.60 2.80
CA HIS A 107 7.07 -10.92 2.03
C HIS A 107 7.54 -9.63 2.67
N LEU A 108 6.67 -8.98 3.45
CA LEU A 108 6.96 -7.68 4.03
C LEU A 108 7.16 -7.74 5.54
N ARG A 109 7.19 -8.94 6.09
CA ARG A 109 7.29 -9.11 7.52
C ARG A 109 8.70 -8.96 8.03
N ARG A 110 9.65 -9.18 7.18
CA ARG A 110 11.04 -9.17 7.55
C ARG A 110 11.54 -7.75 7.74
N ASP A 111 11.86 -7.42 8.96
CA ASP A 111 12.42 -6.13 9.30
C ASP A 111 13.94 -6.26 9.28
N PRO A 112 14.63 -5.53 8.40
CA PRO A 112 16.09 -5.63 8.34
C PRO A 112 16.78 -5.33 9.67
N ALA A 113 16.18 -4.46 10.47
CA ALA A 113 16.75 -4.11 11.75
C ALA A 113 16.60 -5.21 12.80
N ALA A 114 15.72 -6.16 12.56
CA ALA A 114 15.46 -7.22 13.52
C ALA A 114 16.45 -8.37 13.42
N ARG A 115 17.39 -8.29 12.53
CA ARG A 115 18.33 -9.38 12.33
C ARG A 115 19.44 -9.40 13.32
#